data_6fd2ca2b31b77af22ccfa21c374dd059
#
_entry.id   6fd2ca2b31b77af22ccfa21c374dd059
#
_cell.length_a   1.000
_cell.length_b   1.000
_cell.length_c   1.000
_cell.angle_alpha   90.00
_cell.angle_beta   90.00
_cell.angle_gamma   90.00
#
_symmetry.space_group_name_H-M   'P 1'
#
loop_
_entity.id
_entity.type
_entity.pdbx_description
1 polymer ?
#
loop_
_entity_poly.entity_id
_entity_poly.type
_entity_poly.pdbx_seq_one_letter_code
_entity_poly.pdbx_strand_id
1 'polypeptide(L)'
;MLARTADNLYWLARYVERAEYLARVLEATMRLTSLPLAYLGSTNEWESAVATAGCRKAFFARYEEANEENVAEFLAFSPSNPSSIRNCIETARLNARAVRTALTIEMWDTINSAWLELKKWGNGPRSREEFARFLRWVQEASLRFDGSAYRTMLRNDAYWFSRLGLFIERADNTARILDVKYHLLLPALEPVGGPLDYFQWTAILRSVSALTAYHWVYRENVKPWLIADLLMLKDEMPRSLASCYENLVQNLDRIAHAYGRQGNAQRQARVVRARLQNSRIEEIFQTGLHEFIDAFVEDNNQLGTAIAQQYLT
;
A
#
# COMPACT_ATOMS: atom_id res chain seq x y z
N MET A 1 14.14 -22.72 5.40
CA MET A 1 12.98 -22.46 6.31
C MET A 1 11.83 -23.37 5.97
N LEU A 2 10.94 -23.67 6.93
CA LEU A 2 9.69 -24.38 6.64
C LEU A 2 8.72 -23.47 5.85
N ALA A 3 8.01 -24.01 4.85
CA ALA A 3 7.04 -23.27 4.04
C ALA A 3 6.02 -22.48 4.91
N ARG A 4 5.44 -23.12 5.91
CA ARG A 4 4.52 -22.48 6.85
C ARG A 4 5.12 -21.28 7.62
N THR A 5 6.41 -21.31 7.93
CA THR A 5 7.08 -20.18 8.58
C THR A 5 7.28 -19.04 7.59
N ALA A 6 7.68 -19.35 6.36
CA ALA A 6 7.80 -18.38 5.28
C ALA A 6 6.46 -17.71 4.98
N ASP A 7 5.38 -18.50 4.91
CA ASP A 7 4.01 -18.01 4.68
C ASP A 7 3.58 -17.01 5.76
N ASN A 8 3.73 -17.36 7.05
CA ASN A 8 3.35 -16.46 8.13
C ASN A 8 4.16 -15.16 8.13
N LEU A 9 5.47 -15.20 7.82
CA LEU A 9 6.31 -13.99 7.73
C LEU A 9 5.92 -13.10 6.54
N TYR A 10 5.63 -13.70 5.40
CA TYR A 10 5.17 -13.03 4.20
C TYR A 10 3.83 -12.31 4.46
N TRP A 11 2.84 -13.02 5.00
CA TRP A 11 1.53 -12.44 5.29
C TRP A 11 1.54 -11.46 6.46
N LEU A 12 2.36 -11.67 7.48
CA LEU A 12 2.58 -10.70 8.55
C LEU A 12 2.94 -9.33 7.97
N ALA A 13 3.94 -9.28 7.11
CA ALA A 13 4.41 -8.05 6.51
C ALA A 13 3.37 -7.41 5.57
N ARG A 14 2.65 -8.24 4.80
CA ARG A 14 1.54 -7.77 3.96
C ARG A 14 0.45 -7.08 4.77
N TYR A 15 0.00 -7.69 5.86
CA TYR A 15 -1.07 -7.13 6.68
C TYR A 15 -0.64 -5.84 7.39
N VAL A 16 0.60 -5.72 7.82
CA VAL A 16 1.12 -4.47 8.41
C VAL A 16 1.15 -3.35 7.37
N GLU A 17 1.66 -3.61 6.16
CA GLU A 17 1.70 -2.63 5.06
C GLU A 17 0.29 -2.25 4.59
N ARG A 18 -0.66 -3.21 4.54
CA ARG A 18 -2.06 -2.95 4.20
C ARG A 18 -2.77 -2.07 5.23
N ALA A 19 -2.55 -2.30 6.52
CA ALA A 19 -3.11 -1.47 7.57
C ALA A 19 -2.61 -0.02 7.47
N GLU A 20 -1.31 0.17 7.24
CA GLU A 20 -0.72 1.49 7.02
C GLU A 20 -1.30 2.18 5.78
N TYR A 21 -1.40 1.46 4.68
CA TYR A 21 -1.96 1.98 3.44
C TYR A 21 -3.39 2.50 3.62
N LEU A 22 -4.27 1.70 4.22
CA LEU A 22 -5.64 2.12 4.49
C LEU A 22 -5.71 3.35 5.39
N ALA A 23 -4.85 3.43 6.40
CA ALA A 23 -4.77 4.60 7.26
C ALA A 23 -4.35 5.85 6.46
N ARG A 24 -3.42 5.73 5.52
CA ARG A 24 -2.97 6.81 4.64
C ARG A 24 -4.06 7.24 3.66
N VAL A 25 -4.79 6.31 3.05
CA VAL A 25 -5.92 6.60 2.16
C VAL A 25 -7.00 7.36 2.91
N LEU A 26 -7.42 6.87 4.09
CA LEU A 26 -8.44 7.52 4.91
C LEU A 26 -8.00 8.93 5.38
N GLU A 27 -6.73 9.11 5.78
CA GLU A 27 -6.21 10.42 6.16
C GLU A 27 -6.21 11.40 4.97
N ALA A 28 -5.82 10.95 3.78
CA ALA A 28 -5.85 11.76 2.57
C ALA A 28 -7.28 12.18 2.20
N THR A 29 -8.24 11.25 2.27
CA THR A 29 -9.66 11.51 2.03
C THR A 29 -10.24 12.52 3.02
N MET A 30 -9.93 12.37 4.32
CA MET A 30 -10.33 13.35 5.34
C MET A 30 -9.81 14.75 5.05
N ARG A 31 -8.58 14.86 4.57
CA ARG A 31 -8.00 16.18 4.20
C ARG A 31 -8.69 16.79 3.00
N LEU A 32 -8.99 16.00 1.96
CA LEU A 32 -9.69 16.46 0.76
C LEU A 32 -11.10 16.95 1.10
N THR A 33 -11.86 16.18 1.88
CA THR A 33 -13.21 16.56 2.30
C THR A 33 -13.27 17.74 3.30
N SER A 34 -12.11 18.19 3.79
CA SER A 34 -12.00 19.40 4.62
C SER A 34 -11.76 20.68 3.81
N LEU A 35 -11.58 20.58 2.49
CA LEU A 35 -11.44 21.75 1.62
C LEU A 35 -12.78 22.51 1.51
N PRO A 36 -12.73 23.84 1.29
CA PRO A 36 -13.95 24.62 1.04
C PRO A 36 -14.74 24.07 -0.15
N LEU A 37 -16.08 24.15 -0.10
CA LEU A 37 -17.00 23.68 -1.14
C LEU A 37 -16.63 24.15 -2.56
N ALA A 38 -16.05 25.35 -2.69
CA ALA A 38 -15.58 25.89 -3.96
C ALA A 38 -14.47 25.05 -4.64
N TYR A 39 -13.82 24.16 -3.89
CA TYR A 39 -12.75 23.27 -4.36
C TYR A 39 -13.18 21.80 -4.36
N LEU A 40 -14.41 21.48 -3.95
CA LEU A 40 -14.96 20.13 -4.03
C LEU A 40 -15.57 19.94 -5.41
N GLY A 41 -15.08 18.96 -6.16
CA GLY A 41 -15.67 18.55 -7.44
C GLY A 41 -17.00 17.82 -7.26
N SER A 42 -17.55 17.33 -8.36
CA SER A 42 -18.77 16.50 -8.35
C SER A 42 -18.53 15.07 -7.85
N THR A 43 -17.29 14.70 -7.55
CA THR A 43 -16.89 13.35 -7.15
C THR A 43 -17.01 13.14 -5.65
N ASN A 44 -17.43 11.93 -5.26
CA ASN A 44 -17.45 11.53 -3.86
C ASN A 44 -16.09 10.96 -3.45
N GLU A 45 -15.32 11.73 -2.68
CA GLU A 45 -13.97 11.35 -2.23
C GLU A 45 -13.98 10.09 -1.33
N TRP A 46 -15.07 9.85 -0.60
CA TRP A 46 -15.22 8.65 0.21
C TRP A 46 -15.46 7.39 -0.65
N GLU A 47 -16.22 7.53 -1.75
CA GLU A 47 -16.36 6.45 -2.73
C GLU A 47 -15.01 6.14 -3.41
N SER A 48 -14.23 7.19 -3.71
CA SER A 48 -12.88 7.05 -4.24
C SER A 48 -11.97 6.27 -3.27
N ALA A 49 -12.07 6.52 -1.96
CA ALA A 49 -11.31 5.77 -0.96
C ALA A 49 -11.67 4.27 -0.95
N VAL A 50 -12.95 3.94 -1.05
CA VAL A 50 -13.41 2.54 -1.13
C VAL A 50 -12.92 1.85 -2.40
N ALA A 51 -12.92 2.55 -3.54
CA ALA A 51 -12.40 2.04 -4.80
C ALA A 51 -10.88 1.81 -4.73
N THR A 52 -10.13 2.79 -4.19
CA THR A 52 -8.68 2.68 -3.95
C THR A 52 -8.34 1.48 -3.07
N ALA A 53 -9.14 1.21 -2.05
CA ALA A 53 -8.99 0.03 -1.20
C ALA A 53 -9.34 -1.30 -1.90
N GLY A 54 -9.84 -1.27 -3.14
CA GLY A 54 -10.21 -2.45 -3.91
C GLY A 54 -11.42 -3.21 -3.39
N CYS A 55 -12.29 -2.55 -2.60
CA CYS A 55 -13.40 -3.22 -1.90
C CYS A 55 -14.78 -2.64 -2.22
N ARG A 56 -14.93 -1.92 -3.35
CA ARG A 56 -16.17 -1.25 -3.76
C ARG A 56 -17.37 -2.20 -3.75
N LYS A 57 -17.23 -3.39 -4.35
CA LYS A 57 -18.32 -4.39 -4.40
C LYS A 57 -18.75 -4.85 -3.00
N ALA A 58 -17.79 -5.15 -2.12
CA ALA A 58 -18.07 -5.59 -0.76
C ALA A 58 -18.66 -4.47 0.11
N PHE A 59 -18.26 -3.23 -0.12
CA PHE A 59 -18.79 -2.06 0.55
C PHE A 59 -20.27 -1.84 0.19
N PHE A 60 -20.59 -1.71 -1.09
CA PHE A 60 -21.97 -1.46 -1.55
C PHE A 60 -22.93 -2.65 -1.40
N ALA A 61 -22.42 -3.84 -1.05
CA ALA A 61 -23.26 -4.93 -0.58
C ALA A 61 -23.79 -4.71 0.85
N ARG A 62 -23.24 -3.73 1.59
CA ARG A 62 -23.59 -3.45 2.99
C ARG A 62 -24.11 -2.04 3.23
N TYR A 63 -23.62 -1.05 2.49
CA TYR A 63 -23.98 0.36 2.62
C TYR A 63 -24.52 0.90 1.30
N GLU A 64 -25.56 1.73 1.39
CA GLU A 64 -26.14 2.39 0.21
C GLU A 64 -25.31 3.59 -0.23
N GLU A 65 -24.62 4.25 0.74
CA GLU A 65 -23.91 5.51 0.50
C GLU A 65 -22.49 5.47 1.09
N ALA A 66 -21.53 5.97 0.30
CA ALA A 66 -20.16 6.19 0.73
C ALA A 66 -20.01 7.58 1.37
N ASN A 67 -20.19 7.66 2.68
CA ASN A 67 -19.93 8.83 3.51
C ASN A 67 -18.81 8.55 4.52
N GLU A 68 -18.40 9.59 5.27
CA GLU A 68 -17.30 9.50 6.24
C GLU A 68 -17.50 8.37 7.25
N GLU A 69 -18.70 8.26 7.83
CA GLU A 69 -19.02 7.30 8.87
C GLU A 69 -18.96 5.85 8.36
N ASN A 70 -19.68 5.57 7.25
CA ASN A 70 -19.76 4.24 6.66
C ASN A 70 -18.39 3.76 6.15
N VAL A 71 -17.63 4.63 5.51
CA VAL A 71 -16.31 4.28 4.95
C VAL A 71 -15.28 4.11 6.05
N ALA A 72 -15.27 4.99 7.07
CA ALA A 72 -14.39 4.85 8.23
C ALA A 72 -14.69 3.55 9.00
N GLU A 73 -15.97 3.24 9.25
CA GLU A 73 -16.34 1.96 9.88
C GLU A 73 -15.86 0.78 9.04
N PHE A 74 -16.18 0.76 7.75
CA PHE A 74 -15.89 -0.39 6.88
C PHE A 74 -14.40 -0.64 6.69
N LEU A 75 -13.62 0.40 6.40
CA LEU A 75 -12.18 0.27 6.11
C LEU A 75 -11.33 0.16 7.36
N ALA A 76 -11.75 0.76 8.48
CA ALA A 76 -10.93 0.75 9.68
C ALA A 76 -11.36 -0.30 10.72
N PHE A 77 -12.66 -0.52 10.95
CA PHE A 77 -13.13 -1.26 12.12
C PHE A 77 -14.00 -2.48 11.81
N SER A 78 -14.57 -2.59 10.60
CA SER A 78 -15.52 -3.66 10.28
C SER A 78 -14.91 -5.06 10.41
N PRO A 79 -15.48 -5.95 11.21
CA PRO A 79 -15.06 -7.34 11.26
C PRO A 79 -15.42 -8.12 9.98
N SER A 80 -16.41 -7.65 9.22
CA SER A 80 -16.85 -8.28 7.98
C SER A 80 -15.94 -7.95 6.78
N ASN A 81 -15.10 -6.91 6.88
CA ASN A 81 -14.08 -6.61 5.87
C ASN A 81 -12.75 -7.26 6.25
N PRO A 82 -12.31 -8.35 5.59
CA PRO A 82 -11.06 -9.03 5.93
C PRO A 82 -9.83 -8.14 5.84
N SER A 83 -9.93 -7.06 5.05
CA SER A 83 -8.86 -6.07 4.86
C SER A 83 -9.02 -4.83 5.74
N SER A 84 -9.99 -4.74 6.66
CA SER A 84 -10.06 -3.60 7.58
C SER A 84 -8.77 -3.47 8.40
N ILE A 85 -8.43 -2.23 8.81
CA ILE A 85 -7.24 -1.98 9.64
C ILE A 85 -7.24 -2.87 10.88
N ARG A 86 -8.41 -3.03 11.54
CA ARG A 86 -8.57 -3.93 12.68
C ARG A 86 -8.16 -5.36 12.33
N ASN A 87 -8.78 -5.96 11.30
CA ASN A 87 -8.51 -7.34 10.90
C ASN A 87 -7.06 -7.52 10.42
N CYS A 88 -6.49 -6.53 9.74
CA CYS A 88 -5.09 -6.55 9.35
C CYS A 88 -4.16 -6.64 10.56
N ILE A 89 -4.34 -5.79 11.59
CA ILE A 89 -3.50 -5.81 12.80
C ILE A 89 -3.70 -7.11 13.59
N GLU A 90 -4.94 -7.59 13.71
CA GLU A 90 -5.24 -8.86 14.40
C GLU A 90 -4.59 -10.05 13.69
N THR A 91 -4.73 -10.14 12.37
CA THR A 91 -4.15 -11.22 11.55
C THR A 91 -2.62 -11.14 11.54
N ALA A 92 -2.06 -9.93 11.42
CA ALA A 92 -0.61 -9.72 11.53
C ALA A 92 -0.07 -10.26 12.87
N ARG A 93 -0.75 -9.98 13.99
CA ARG A 93 -0.36 -10.53 15.29
C ARG A 93 -0.50 -12.05 15.38
N LEU A 94 -1.55 -12.63 14.78
CA LEU A 94 -1.72 -14.10 14.76
C LEU A 94 -0.56 -14.75 13.98
N ASN A 95 -0.19 -14.21 12.83
CA ASN A 95 0.95 -14.67 12.05
C ASN A 95 2.26 -14.52 12.86
N ALA A 96 2.48 -13.35 13.48
CA ALA A 96 3.64 -13.12 14.33
C ALA A 96 3.74 -14.13 15.50
N ARG A 97 2.60 -14.47 16.13
CA ARG A 97 2.55 -15.46 17.20
C ARG A 97 2.94 -16.86 16.71
N ALA A 98 2.50 -17.24 15.50
CA ALA A 98 2.81 -18.54 14.91
C ALA A 98 4.31 -18.71 14.61
N VAL A 99 5.03 -17.61 14.37
CA VAL A 99 6.47 -17.61 14.01
C VAL A 99 7.35 -16.84 15.01
N ARG A 100 6.94 -16.78 16.27
CA ARG A 100 7.60 -15.94 17.29
C ARG A 100 9.11 -16.21 17.41
N THR A 101 9.55 -17.44 17.20
CA THR A 101 10.96 -17.83 17.25
C THR A 101 11.80 -17.32 16.04
N ALA A 102 11.14 -16.89 14.97
CA ALA A 102 11.78 -16.29 13.80
C ALA A 102 11.78 -14.74 13.85
N LEU A 103 11.09 -14.15 14.85
CA LEU A 103 11.04 -12.70 15.05
C LEU A 103 12.01 -12.27 16.14
N THR A 104 12.49 -11.03 16.05
CA THR A 104 13.19 -10.38 17.16
C THR A 104 12.21 -9.96 18.26
N ILE A 105 12.73 -9.71 19.45
CA ILE A 105 11.92 -9.24 20.59
C ILE A 105 11.21 -7.94 20.23
N GLU A 106 11.92 -7.02 19.59
CA GLU A 106 11.40 -5.71 19.21
C GLU A 106 10.25 -5.80 18.19
N MET A 107 10.35 -6.71 17.22
CA MET A 107 9.26 -6.95 16.27
C MET A 107 8.01 -7.50 16.95
N TRP A 108 8.21 -8.51 17.80
CA TRP A 108 7.09 -9.09 18.58
C TRP A 108 6.44 -8.04 19.48
N ASP A 109 7.22 -7.29 20.23
CA ASP A 109 6.71 -6.28 21.16
C ASP A 109 5.95 -5.17 20.42
N THR A 110 6.45 -4.76 19.25
CA THR A 110 5.78 -3.76 18.42
C THR A 110 4.41 -4.23 17.95
N ILE A 111 4.30 -5.42 17.36
CA ILE A 111 3.01 -5.90 16.83
C ILE A 111 2.04 -6.27 17.96
N ASN A 112 2.52 -6.83 19.06
CA ASN A 112 1.69 -7.16 20.21
C ASN A 112 1.18 -5.90 20.92
N SER A 113 2.00 -4.86 21.06
CA SER A 113 1.61 -3.57 21.63
C SER A 113 0.59 -2.87 20.72
N ALA A 114 0.78 -2.91 19.39
CA ALA A 114 -0.19 -2.37 18.44
C ALA A 114 -1.56 -3.07 18.61
N TRP A 115 -1.61 -4.38 18.75
CA TRP A 115 -2.86 -5.10 18.98
C TRP A 115 -3.51 -4.77 20.33
N LEU A 116 -2.73 -4.60 21.40
CA LEU A 116 -3.24 -4.20 22.71
C LEU A 116 -3.82 -2.79 22.68
N GLU A 117 -3.16 -1.88 21.97
CA GLU A 117 -3.62 -0.50 21.79
C GLU A 117 -4.89 -0.45 20.93
N LEU A 118 -4.96 -1.25 19.84
CA LEU A 118 -6.15 -1.40 19.00
C LEU A 118 -7.40 -1.73 19.82
N LYS A 119 -7.27 -2.58 20.84
CA LYS A 119 -8.39 -2.93 21.72
C LYS A 119 -8.94 -1.75 22.51
N LYS A 120 -8.12 -0.76 22.87
CA LYS A 120 -8.55 0.44 23.58
C LYS A 120 -9.41 1.35 22.70
N TRP A 121 -9.25 1.28 21.38
CA TRP A 121 -10.10 2.00 20.43
C TRP A 121 -11.54 1.43 20.34
N GLY A 122 -11.79 0.24 20.88
CA GLY A 122 -13.13 -0.36 20.99
C GLY A 122 -13.87 -0.43 19.65
N ASN A 123 -15.04 0.22 19.58
CA ASN A 123 -15.87 0.28 18.37
C ASN A 123 -15.48 1.42 17.42
N GLY A 124 -14.41 2.12 17.70
CA GLY A 124 -13.90 3.22 16.89
C GLY A 124 -13.90 4.57 17.60
N PRO A 125 -13.31 5.58 16.96
CA PRO A 125 -13.22 6.94 17.50
C PRO A 125 -14.60 7.61 17.53
N ARG A 126 -14.78 8.52 18.49
CA ARG A 126 -16.04 9.25 18.71
C ARG A 126 -16.06 10.62 18.03
N SER A 127 -14.94 11.07 17.48
CA SER A 127 -14.80 12.34 16.78
C SER A 127 -13.83 12.23 15.63
N ARG A 128 -13.92 13.19 14.69
CA ARG A 128 -12.98 13.30 13.56
C ARG A 128 -11.53 13.47 14.02
N GLU A 129 -11.29 14.20 15.10
CA GLU A 129 -9.95 14.36 15.68
C GLU A 129 -9.40 13.06 16.26
N GLU A 130 -10.25 12.28 16.93
CA GLU A 130 -9.88 10.95 17.41
C GLU A 130 -9.58 10.01 16.26
N PHE A 131 -10.35 10.08 15.18
CA PHE A 131 -10.10 9.29 13.99
C PHE A 131 -8.75 9.64 13.35
N ALA A 132 -8.44 10.92 13.22
CA ALA A 132 -7.12 11.36 12.72
C ALA A 132 -5.96 10.88 13.64
N ARG A 133 -6.16 10.85 14.97
CA ARG A 133 -5.17 10.29 15.90
C ARG A 133 -5.01 8.78 15.73
N PHE A 134 -6.12 8.05 15.53
CA PHE A 134 -6.10 6.62 15.24
C PHE A 134 -5.31 6.31 13.96
N LEU A 135 -5.58 7.02 12.87
CA LEU A 135 -4.90 6.81 11.59
C LEU A 135 -3.39 7.09 11.69
N ARG A 136 -2.98 8.14 12.39
CA ARG A 136 -1.55 8.43 12.64
C ARG A 136 -0.90 7.34 13.49
N TRP A 137 -1.59 6.89 14.54
CA TRP A 137 -1.10 5.79 15.37
C TRP A 137 -0.87 4.50 14.55
N VAL A 138 -1.76 4.15 13.62
CA VAL A 138 -1.58 3.00 12.72
C VAL A 138 -0.31 3.15 11.89
N GLN A 139 -0.10 4.33 11.29
CA GLN A 139 1.10 4.63 10.51
C GLN A 139 2.38 4.51 11.35
N GLU A 140 2.37 5.05 12.57
CA GLU A 140 3.50 4.97 13.50
C GLU A 140 3.79 3.52 13.94
N ALA A 141 2.74 2.71 14.15
CA ALA A 141 2.89 1.30 14.49
C ALA A 141 3.57 0.51 13.36
N SER A 142 3.17 0.77 12.11
CA SER A 142 3.80 0.17 10.92
C SER A 142 5.26 0.60 10.79
N LEU A 143 5.55 1.89 10.91
CA LEU A 143 6.93 2.42 10.84
C LEU A 143 7.82 1.82 11.94
N ARG A 144 7.30 1.65 13.15
CA ARG A 144 8.03 0.99 14.25
C ARG A 144 8.31 -0.48 13.94
N PHE A 145 7.33 -1.19 13.38
CA PHE A 145 7.50 -2.60 13.00
C PHE A 145 8.55 -2.76 11.89
N ASP A 146 8.45 -1.98 10.82
CA ASP A 146 9.43 -2.01 9.72
C ASP A 146 10.83 -1.61 10.17
N GLY A 147 10.94 -0.56 11.00
CA GLY A 147 12.20 -0.12 11.61
C GLY A 147 12.81 -1.20 12.52
N SER A 148 12.02 -1.90 13.32
CA SER A 148 12.47 -3.03 14.14
C SER A 148 12.99 -4.16 13.25
N ALA A 149 12.24 -4.55 12.23
CA ALA A 149 12.65 -5.60 11.29
C ALA A 149 13.96 -5.22 10.58
N TYR A 150 14.04 -3.99 10.08
CA TYR A 150 15.23 -3.51 9.37
C TYR A 150 16.48 -3.47 10.27
N ARG A 151 16.34 -3.08 11.52
CA ARG A 151 17.49 -2.85 12.44
C ARG A 151 17.92 -4.10 13.21
N THR A 152 17.04 -5.08 13.41
CA THR A 152 17.30 -6.16 14.36
C THR A 152 17.23 -7.58 13.76
N MET A 153 16.56 -7.77 12.59
CA MET A 153 16.55 -9.10 11.95
C MET A 153 17.87 -9.42 11.27
N LEU A 154 18.32 -10.67 11.45
CA LEU A 154 19.37 -11.24 10.63
C LEU A 154 18.95 -11.29 9.17
N ARG A 155 19.87 -10.96 8.24
CA ARG A 155 19.62 -10.96 6.79
C ARG A 155 19.66 -12.38 6.21
N ASN A 156 18.70 -13.19 6.64
CA ASN A 156 18.50 -14.58 6.21
C ASN A 156 17.14 -14.73 5.51
N ASP A 157 16.73 -15.95 5.25
CA ASP A 157 15.46 -16.28 4.59
C ASP A 157 14.22 -15.71 5.33
N ALA A 158 14.22 -15.67 6.67
CA ALA A 158 13.13 -15.06 7.43
C ALA A 158 12.94 -13.57 7.09
N TYR A 159 14.04 -12.83 7.03
CA TYR A 159 14.01 -11.43 6.61
C TYR A 159 13.53 -11.29 5.17
N TRP A 160 14.08 -12.10 4.25
CA TRP A 160 13.75 -11.97 2.82
C TRP A 160 12.29 -12.28 2.53
N PHE A 161 11.68 -13.31 3.16
CA PHE A 161 10.24 -13.57 3.01
C PHE A 161 9.38 -12.45 3.60
N SER A 162 9.74 -11.89 4.72
CA SER A 162 9.06 -10.71 5.26
C SER A 162 9.14 -9.51 4.28
N ARG A 163 10.30 -9.27 3.67
CA ARG A 163 10.48 -8.18 2.68
C ARG A 163 9.68 -8.44 1.40
N LEU A 164 9.57 -9.68 0.93
CA LEU A 164 8.71 -10.03 -0.22
C LEU A 164 7.26 -9.64 0.05
N GLY A 165 6.73 -9.98 1.23
CA GLY A 165 5.36 -9.61 1.60
C GLY A 165 5.15 -8.11 1.63
N LEU A 166 6.09 -7.36 2.21
CA LEU A 166 6.01 -5.90 2.27
C LEU A 166 6.01 -5.28 0.87
N PHE A 167 6.97 -5.64 0.01
CA PHE A 167 7.13 -4.96 -1.27
C PHE A 167 6.05 -5.31 -2.29
N ILE A 168 5.52 -6.54 -2.27
CA ILE A 168 4.42 -6.91 -3.16
C ILE A 168 3.12 -6.17 -2.79
N GLU A 169 2.87 -5.99 -1.50
CA GLU A 169 1.71 -5.21 -1.02
C GLU A 169 1.89 -3.73 -1.31
N ARG A 170 3.09 -3.18 -1.09
CA ARG A 170 3.41 -1.78 -1.35
C ARG A 170 3.29 -1.41 -2.82
N ALA A 171 3.72 -2.29 -3.71
CA ALA A 171 3.58 -2.12 -5.15
C ALA A 171 2.10 -2.08 -5.57
N ASP A 172 1.28 -3.03 -5.08
CA ASP A 172 -0.16 -3.05 -5.32
C ASP A 172 -0.84 -1.76 -4.83
N ASN A 173 -0.52 -1.34 -3.62
CA ASN A 173 -1.05 -0.14 -3.00
C ASN A 173 -0.72 1.14 -3.80
N THR A 174 0.52 1.28 -4.26
CA THR A 174 0.93 2.45 -5.06
C THR A 174 0.25 2.47 -6.42
N ALA A 175 0.13 1.32 -7.09
CA ALA A 175 -0.60 1.18 -8.34
C ALA A 175 -2.06 1.62 -8.19
N ARG A 176 -2.75 1.13 -7.15
CA ARG A 176 -4.17 1.49 -6.89
C ARG A 176 -4.38 2.97 -6.58
N ILE A 177 -3.46 3.61 -5.86
CA ILE A 177 -3.54 5.07 -5.61
C ILE A 177 -3.48 5.85 -6.92
N LEU A 178 -2.61 5.45 -7.84
CA LEU A 178 -2.49 6.11 -9.15
C LEU A 178 -3.73 5.87 -10.02
N ASP A 179 -4.27 4.65 -10.02
CA ASP A 179 -5.41 4.27 -10.82
C ASP A 179 -6.68 5.03 -10.45
N VAL A 180 -6.96 5.16 -9.16
CA VAL A 180 -8.17 5.85 -8.69
C VAL A 180 -8.21 7.30 -9.13
N LYS A 181 -7.08 8.00 -9.13
CA LYS A 181 -7.03 9.38 -9.61
C LYS A 181 -7.44 9.48 -11.08
N TYR A 182 -7.07 8.51 -11.87
CA TYR A 182 -7.35 8.54 -13.30
C TYR A 182 -8.84 8.34 -13.62
N HIS A 183 -9.54 7.49 -12.86
CA HIS A 183 -10.93 7.13 -13.16
C HIS A 183 -11.99 7.94 -12.42
N LEU A 184 -11.73 8.28 -11.16
CA LEU A 184 -12.77 8.85 -10.29
C LEU A 184 -12.60 10.36 -10.08
N LEU A 185 -11.40 10.88 -10.24
CA LEU A 185 -11.08 12.27 -9.92
C LEU A 185 -10.86 13.15 -11.16
N LEU A 186 -10.98 12.61 -12.37
CA LEU A 186 -11.05 13.38 -13.62
C LEU A 186 -12.45 13.29 -14.20
N PRO A 187 -13.42 14.13 -13.76
CA PRO A 187 -14.67 14.28 -14.48
C PRO A 187 -14.36 14.81 -15.88
N ALA A 188 -15.03 14.28 -16.89
CA ALA A 188 -14.81 14.61 -18.30
C ALA A 188 -15.02 16.12 -18.67
N LEU A 189 -15.31 16.98 -17.70
CA LEU A 189 -15.68 18.37 -17.85
C LEU A 189 -14.78 19.36 -17.10
N GLU A 190 -13.81 18.91 -16.27
CA GLU A 190 -12.92 19.85 -15.57
C GLU A 190 -11.58 20.02 -16.30
N PRO A 191 -11.06 21.25 -16.40
CA PRO A 191 -9.76 21.48 -17.04
C PRO A 191 -8.64 20.83 -16.21
N VAL A 192 -7.83 20.00 -16.86
CA VAL A 192 -6.60 19.44 -16.30
C VAL A 192 -5.70 20.60 -15.86
N GLY A 193 -5.25 20.61 -14.60
CA GLY A 193 -4.41 21.67 -14.05
C GLY A 193 -5.15 22.75 -13.25
N GLY A 194 -6.44 22.55 -12.97
CA GLY A 194 -7.21 23.44 -12.07
C GLY A 194 -6.78 23.30 -10.59
N PRO A 195 -7.25 24.20 -9.69
CA PRO A 195 -6.92 24.16 -8.26
C PRO A 195 -7.30 22.84 -7.58
N LEU A 196 -8.44 22.26 -7.92
CA LEU A 196 -8.88 20.96 -7.38
C LEU A 196 -7.93 19.84 -7.78
N ASP A 197 -7.51 19.80 -9.04
CA ASP A 197 -6.55 18.82 -9.53
C ASP A 197 -5.22 18.90 -8.79
N TYR A 198 -4.72 20.12 -8.54
CA TYR A 198 -3.53 20.34 -7.72
C TYR A 198 -3.66 19.79 -6.29
N PHE A 199 -4.80 20.05 -5.62
CA PHE A 199 -5.03 19.56 -4.25
C PHE A 199 -5.13 18.03 -4.19
N GLN A 200 -5.80 17.42 -5.14
CA GLN A 200 -5.94 15.97 -5.23
C GLN A 200 -4.58 15.28 -5.48
N TRP A 201 -3.79 15.77 -6.42
CA TRP A 201 -2.44 15.25 -6.67
C TRP A 201 -1.49 15.46 -5.49
N THR A 202 -1.60 16.60 -4.81
CA THR A 202 -0.84 16.85 -3.58
C THR A 202 -1.25 15.89 -2.47
N ALA A 203 -2.54 15.54 -2.35
CA ALA A 203 -3.02 14.54 -1.39
C ALA A 203 -2.46 13.16 -1.69
N ILE A 204 -2.39 12.76 -2.96
CA ILE A 204 -1.73 11.51 -3.40
C ILE A 204 -0.27 11.50 -2.97
N LEU A 205 0.51 12.53 -3.30
CA LEU A 205 1.92 12.62 -2.89
C LEU A 205 2.09 12.53 -1.36
N ARG A 206 1.21 13.17 -0.59
CA ARG A 206 1.22 13.10 0.88
C ARG A 206 0.86 11.71 1.40
N SER A 207 -0.12 11.04 0.80
CA SER A 207 -0.53 9.69 1.22
C SER A 207 0.59 8.66 1.12
N VAL A 208 1.51 8.83 0.18
CA VAL A 208 2.69 7.99 0.00
C VAL A 208 3.99 8.61 0.54
N SER A 209 3.90 9.72 1.30
CA SER A 209 5.05 10.48 1.83
C SER A 209 6.04 10.97 0.77
N ALA A 210 5.56 11.25 -0.45
CA ALA A 210 6.38 11.58 -1.61
C ALA A 210 6.47 13.09 -1.93
N LEU A 211 5.72 13.96 -1.22
CA LEU A 211 5.66 15.39 -1.58
C LEU A 211 7.04 16.08 -1.52
N THR A 212 7.81 15.83 -0.48
CA THR A 212 9.16 16.37 -0.36
C THR A 212 10.10 15.82 -1.42
N ALA A 213 10.05 14.51 -1.68
CA ALA A 213 10.82 13.86 -2.74
C ALA A 213 10.48 14.44 -4.12
N TYR A 214 9.18 14.66 -4.40
CA TYR A 214 8.74 15.29 -5.64
C TYR A 214 9.43 16.65 -5.88
N HIS A 215 9.41 17.54 -4.88
CA HIS A 215 10.04 18.86 -5.00
C HIS A 215 11.57 18.78 -5.16
N TRP A 216 12.21 17.78 -4.59
CA TRP A 216 13.65 17.59 -4.75
C TRP A 216 14.04 17.08 -6.14
N VAL A 217 13.22 16.18 -6.70
CA VAL A 217 13.50 15.56 -8.01
C VAL A 217 13.21 16.53 -9.17
N TYR A 218 12.02 17.16 -9.13
CA TYR A 218 11.55 17.92 -10.31
C TYR A 218 11.73 19.43 -10.15
N ARG A 219 11.72 19.97 -8.93
CA ARG A 219 11.83 21.42 -8.67
C ARG A 219 10.79 22.27 -9.44
N GLU A 220 9.65 21.67 -9.73
CA GLU A 220 8.55 22.24 -10.50
C GLU A 220 7.23 22.15 -9.73
N ASN A 221 6.22 22.87 -10.25
CA ASN A 221 4.85 22.74 -9.76
C ASN A 221 4.35 21.30 -9.92
N VAL A 222 3.39 20.90 -9.11
CA VAL A 222 2.79 19.57 -9.15
C VAL A 222 2.13 19.34 -10.51
N LYS A 223 2.60 18.32 -11.23
CA LYS A 223 2.12 17.90 -12.57
C LYS A 223 1.80 16.41 -12.57
N PRO A 224 0.63 15.99 -13.10
CA PRO A 224 0.19 14.59 -13.09
C PRO A 224 1.24 13.59 -13.61
N TRP A 225 1.85 13.89 -14.75
CA TRP A 225 2.82 12.97 -15.38
C TRP A 225 4.13 12.86 -14.60
N LEU A 226 4.58 13.92 -13.89
CA LEU A 226 5.76 13.87 -13.05
C LEU A 226 5.49 13.08 -11.75
N ILE A 227 4.24 13.11 -11.25
CA ILE A 227 3.84 12.27 -10.12
C ILE A 227 3.81 10.80 -10.52
N ALA A 228 3.24 10.50 -11.69
CA ALA A 228 3.25 9.14 -12.23
C ALA A 228 4.70 8.67 -12.47
N ASP A 229 5.57 9.50 -13.05
CA ASP A 229 6.99 9.19 -13.23
C ASP A 229 7.65 8.87 -11.86
N LEU A 230 7.44 9.72 -10.84
CA LEU A 230 8.00 9.51 -9.50
C LEU A 230 7.56 8.20 -8.86
N LEU A 231 6.26 7.92 -8.91
CA LEU A 231 5.66 6.78 -8.21
C LEU A 231 5.72 5.48 -9.02
N MET A 232 6.01 5.53 -10.31
CA MET A 232 6.15 4.34 -11.15
C MET A 232 7.59 4.00 -11.45
N LEU A 233 8.39 4.96 -11.91
CA LEU A 233 9.65 4.70 -12.60
C LEU A 233 10.92 5.08 -11.82
N LYS A 234 10.83 5.93 -10.78
CA LYS A 234 12.01 6.35 -9.99
C LYS A 234 12.32 5.31 -8.92
N ASP A 235 13.42 4.60 -9.06
CA ASP A 235 13.86 3.57 -8.11
C ASP A 235 14.37 4.15 -6.79
N GLU A 236 14.79 5.42 -6.75
CA GLU A 236 15.17 6.12 -5.54
C GLU A 236 13.95 6.45 -4.64
N MET A 237 12.73 6.44 -5.18
CA MET A 237 11.51 6.67 -4.39
C MET A 237 11.06 5.36 -3.71
N PRO A 238 11.14 5.23 -2.36
CA PRO A 238 10.94 3.94 -1.67
C PRO A 238 9.57 3.28 -1.86
N ARG A 239 8.57 4.05 -2.32
CA ARG A 239 7.22 3.56 -2.58
C ARG A 239 6.89 3.48 -4.07
N SER A 240 7.83 3.75 -4.97
CA SER A 240 7.60 3.57 -6.40
C SER A 240 7.49 2.10 -6.78
N LEU A 241 6.83 1.83 -7.91
CA LEU A 241 6.75 0.48 -8.47
C LEU A 241 8.14 -0.07 -8.80
N ALA A 242 9.02 0.78 -9.38
CA ALA A 242 10.40 0.43 -9.72
C ALA A 242 11.20 0.03 -8.47
N SER A 243 11.16 0.83 -7.39
CA SER A 243 11.84 0.52 -6.13
C SER A 243 11.31 -0.77 -5.49
N CYS A 244 10.00 -0.97 -5.50
CA CYS A 244 9.40 -2.20 -4.98
C CYS A 244 9.90 -3.43 -5.74
N TYR A 245 9.93 -3.37 -7.08
CA TYR A 245 10.35 -4.52 -7.90
C TYR A 245 11.85 -4.74 -7.87
N GLU A 246 12.68 -3.70 -7.71
CA GLU A 246 14.11 -3.87 -7.45
C GLU A 246 14.34 -4.68 -6.16
N ASN A 247 13.63 -4.32 -5.10
CA ASN A 247 13.70 -5.03 -3.82
C ASN A 247 13.11 -6.46 -3.90
N LEU A 248 12.02 -6.68 -4.64
CA LEU A 248 11.45 -8.01 -4.86
C LEU A 248 12.46 -8.93 -5.54
N VAL A 249 13.08 -8.46 -6.64
CA VAL A 249 14.10 -9.24 -7.37
C VAL A 249 15.29 -9.55 -6.48
N GLN A 250 15.83 -8.56 -5.75
CA GLN A 250 16.97 -8.78 -4.85
C GLN A 250 16.68 -9.83 -3.77
N ASN A 251 15.49 -9.77 -3.13
CA ASN A 251 15.14 -10.74 -2.08
C ASN A 251 14.86 -12.13 -2.67
N LEU A 252 14.21 -12.23 -3.83
CA LEU A 252 13.99 -13.49 -4.54
C LEU A 252 15.33 -14.13 -4.97
N ASP A 253 16.29 -13.34 -5.43
CA ASP A 253 17.61 -13.83 -5.83
C ASP A 253 18.42 -14.33 -4.62
N ARG A 254 18.33 -13.67 -3.47
CA ARG A 254 18.94 -14.14 -2.22
C ARG A 254 18.33 -15.46 -1.74
N ILE A 255 17.01 -15.60 -1.81
CA ILE A 255 16.34 -16.87 -1.49
C ILE A 255 16.76 -17.96 -2.48
N ALA A 256 16.82 -17.66 -3.78
CA ALA A 256 17.25 -18.61 -4.80
C ALA A 256 18.70 -19.08 -4.57
N HIS A 257 19.59 -18.18 -4.21
CA HIS A 257 20.96 -18.51 -3.87
C HIS A 257 21.04 -19.41 -2.63
N ALA A 258 20.31 -19.06 -1.56
CA ALA A 258 20.29 -19.83 -0.32
C ALA A 258 19.71 -21.25 -0.48
N TYR A 259 18.75 -21.42 -1.40
CA TYR A 259 18.08 -22.71 -1.63
C TYR A 259 18.64 -23.47 -2.85
N GLY A 260 19.60 -22.89 -3.58
CA GLY A 260 20.23 -23.52 -4.74
C GLY A 260 19.29 -23.71 -5.95
N ARG A 261 18.14 -22.99 -5.99
CA ARG A 261 17.15 -23.14 -7.08
C ARG A 261 16.48 -21.83 -7.43
N GLN A 262 16.24 -21.63 -8.72
CA GLN A 262 15.41 -20.54 -9.26
C GLN A 262 14.10 -21.13 -9.82
N GLY A 263 13.05 -20.29 -9.87
CA GLY A 263 11.75 -20.72 -10.37
C GLY A 263 10.97 -19.62 -11.07
N ASN A 264 9.65 -19.80 -11.14
CA ASN A 264 8.77 -18.88 -11.83
C ASN A 264 8.71 -17.50 -11.19
N ALA A 265 8.75 -17.43 -9.85
CA ALA A 265 8.71 -16.16 -9.12
C ALA A 265 9.87 -15.23 -9.52
N GLN A 266 11.13 -15.73 -9.63
CA GLN A 266 12.26 -14.95 -10.07
C GLN A 266 12.11 -14.45 -11.51
N ARG A 267 11.62 -15.31 -12.42
CA ARG A 267 11.43 -14.93 -13.83
C ARG A 267 10.40 -13.81 -13.96
N GLN A 268 9.24 -13.97 -13.34
CA GLN A 268 8.18 -12.95 -13.39
C GLN A 268 8.62 -11.62 -12.79
N ALA A 269 9.25 -11.63 -11.60
CA ALA A 269 9.75 -10.42 -10.98
C ALA A 269 10.74 -9.66 -11.88
N ARG A 270 11.67 -10.39 -12.53
CA ARG A 270 12.65 -9.78 -13.46
C ARG A 270 12.00 -9.21 -14.71
N VAL A 271 10.96 -9.85 -15.25
CA VAL A 271 10.21 -9.35 -16.42
C VAL A 271 9.55 -8.02 -16.11
N VAL A 272 8.83 -7.93 -14.97
CA VAL A 272 8.16 -6.69 -14.57
C VAL A 272 9.18 -5.60 -14.25
N ARG A 273 10.27 -5.93 -13.52
CA ARG A 273 11.36 -4.97 -13.27
C ARG A 273 11.95 -4.42 -14.58
N ALA A 274 12.25 -5.29 -15.54
CA ALA A 274 12.81 -4.88 -16.81
C ALA A 274 11.84 -3.98 -17.61
N ARG A 275 10.53 -4.28 -17.57
CA ARG A 275 9.51 -3.41 -18.17
C ARG A 275 9.53 -2.02 -17.53
N LEU A 276 9.51 -1.91 -16.19
CA LEU A 276 9.56 -0.63 -15.50
C LEU A 276 10.83 0.17 -15.81
N GLN A 277 11.99 -0.49 -15.86
CA GLN A 277 13.28 0.15 -16.16
C GLN A 277 13.38 0.66 -17.60
N ASN A 278 12.69 0.01 -18.55
CA ASN A 278 12.72 0.38 -19.96
C ASN A 278 11.53 1.26 -20.39
N SER A 279 10.57 1.50 -19.52
CA SER A 279 9.41 2.35 -19.82
C SER A 279 9.76 3.83 -19.67
N ARG A 280 9.11 4.65 -20.51
CA ARG A 280 9.17 6.12 -20.44
C ARG A 280 7.78 6.64 -20.10
N ILE A 281 7.72 7.65 -19.26
CA ILE A 281 6.42 8.16 -18.79
C ILE A 281 5.59 8.73 -19.96
N GLU A 282 6.23 9.34 -20.94
CA GLU A 282 5.57 9.87 -22.11
C GLU A 282 4.88 8.77 -22.95
N GLU A 283 5.52 7.61 -23.09
CA GLU A 283 4.97 6.45 -23.81
C GLU A 283 3.79 5.83 -23.04
N ILE A 284 3.90 5.75 -21.71
CA ILE A 284 2.81 5.26 -20.85
C ILE A 284 1.57 6.15 -20.99
N PHE A 285 1.75 7.48 -20.99
CA PHE A 285 0.61 8.40 -21.18
C PHE A 285 0.00 8.35 -22.58
N GLN A 286 0.80 8.06 -23.60
CA GLN A 286 0.30 7.90 -24.97
C GLN A 286 -0.48 6.60 -25.17
N THR A 287 -0.06 5.52 -24.51
CA THR A 287 -0.70 4.18 -24.61
C THR A 287 -1.86 4.00 -23.64
N GLY A 288 -1.91 4.80 -22.58
CA GLY A 288 -2.92 4.76 -21.51
C GLY A 288 -2.31 4.39 -20.17
N LEU A 289 -2.41 5.32 -19.21
CA LEU A 289 -1.90 5.10 -17.86
C LEU A 289 -2.70 4.02 -17.11
N HIS A 290 -4.01 4.01 -17.29
CA HIS A 290 -4.89 3.00 -16.67
C HIS A 290 -4.55 1.59 -17.15
N GLU A 291 -4.47 1.40 -18.46
CA GLU A 291 -4.14 0.11 -19.08
C GLU A 291 -2.77 -0.41 -18.60
N PHE A 292 -1.81 0.49 -18.43
CA PHE A 292 -0.50 0.14 -17.86
C PHE A 292 -0.60 -0.31 -16.41
N ILE A 293 -1.38 0.41 -15.59
CA ILE A 293 -1.57 0.09 -14.16
C ILE A 293 -2.34 -1.20 -14.00
N ASP A 294 -3.41 -1.44 -14.77
CA ASP A 294 -4.18 -2.68 -14.72
C ASP A 294 -3.32 -3.89 -15.07
N ALA A 295 -2.54 -3.80 -16.16
CA ALA A 295 -1.59 -4.85 -16.52
C ALA A 295 -0.53 -5.06 -15.42
N PHE A 296 -0.07 -4.00 -14.76
CA PHE A 296 0.87 -4.10 -13.65
C PHE A 296 0.24 -4.81 -12.44
N VAL A 297 -0.99 -4.46 -12.06
CA VAL A 297 -1.71 -5.09 -10.94
C VAL A 297 -1.92 -6.59 -11.20
N GLU A 298 -2.27 -6.96 -12.43
CA GLU A 298 -2.39 -8.36 -12.83
C GLU A 298 -1.06 -9.11 -12.68
N ASP A 299 0.04 -8.56 -13.22
CA ASP A 299 1.39 -9.14 -13.09
C ASP A 299 1.82 -9.26 -11.62
N ASN A 300 1.51 -8.26 -10.79
CA ASN A 300 1.82 -8.28 -9.36
C ASN A 300 1.06 -9.38 -8.61
N ASN A 301 -0.22 -9.61 -8.96
CA ASN A 301 -1.02 -10.70 -8.43
C ASN A 301 -0.49 -12.08 -8.88
N GLN A 302 -0.09 -12.21 -10.15
CA GLN A 302 0.52 -13.43 -10.68
C GLN A 302 1.86 -13.72 -9.98
N LEU A 303 2.68 -12.70 -9.73
CA LEU A 303 3.92 -12.85 -8.95
C LEU A 303 3.63 -13.33 -7.52
N GLY A 304 2.62 -12.75 -6.85
CA GLY A 304 2.18 -13.21 -5.52
C GLY A 304 1.81 -14.68 -5.50
N THR A 305 1.07 -15.13 -6.52
CA THR A 305 0.69 -16.52 -6.72
C THR A 305 1.91 -17.42 -6.97
N ALA A 306 2.84 -16.97 -7.81
CA ALA A 306 4.08 -17.72 -8.10
C ALA A 306 4.97 -17.87 -6.86
N ILE A 307 5.07 -16.81 -6.00
CA ILE A 307 5.77 -16.87 -4.71
C ILE A 307 5.10 -17.92 -3.81
N ALA A 308 3.77 -17.87 -3.69
CA ALA A 308 3.03 -18.80 -2.84
C ALA A 308 3.24 -20.27 -3.28
N GLN A 309 3.07 -20.55 -4.56
CA GLN A 309 3.26 -21.90 -5.12
C GLN A 309 4.69 -22.41 -5.00
N GLN A 310 5.69 -21.53 -5.09
CA GLN A 310 7.10 -21.94 -5.08
C GLN A 310 7.66 -22.12 -3.68
N TYR A 311 7.16 -21.40 -2.67
CA TYR A 311 7.79 -21.29 -1.36
C TYR A 311 6.87 -21.43 -0.14
N LEU A 312 5.54 -21.15 -0.28
CA LEU A 312 4.64 -21.00 0.86
C LEU A 312 3.67 -22.19 1.04
N THR A 313 3.70 -23.15 0.12
CA THR A 313 2.88 -24.38 0.13
C THR A 313 3.63 -25.62 0.59
#